data_ac2488f432c0c23a89c69a7ebf94ab11
#
_entry.id   ac2488f432c0c23a89c69a7ebf94ab11
#
_cell.length_a   1.000
_cell.length_b   1.000
_cell.length_c   1.000
_cell.angle_alpha   90.00
_cell.angle_beta   90.00
_cell.angle_gamma   90.00
#
_symmetry.space_group_name_H-M   'P 1'
#
loop_
_entity.id
_entity.type
_entity.pdbx_description
1 polymer ?
#
loop_
_entity_poly.entity_id
_entity_poly.type
_entity_poly.pdbx_seq_one_letter_code
_entity_poly.pdbx_strand_id
1 'polypeptide(L)'
;MAKHASREGLTVVITGASSGFGKGVAQKLSEEGANVVLAARRTALIEELARQCGPNAVAVTTDISKEGDMQRLMDTALSRFGQVDVWFNNAGLGILGSFTDTPLKDLNRLVDINMIGTMYGTHLALRQFKKQGHGTLINMSSFVSKVPLPFGAAYTATKFGITGMTGGLYEEMKLDGHRDIHICTVHPWVTDTPWVEHLANYSGHEIVLGPVDAPEKVIGIIIGLIDRPKADVDVGFKSKAAVASFEGMPQVVEYLNGRSLLGMLRSAPEAANSAGSLHQPKDEGTEVSGEMRKRLKKKLTGDK
;
A
#
# COMPACT_ATOMS: atom_id res chain seq x y z
N MET A 1 -3.94 4.03 29.39
CA MET A 1 -4.54 4.13 28.04
C MET A 1 -4.33 5.56 27.58
N ALA A 2 -3.52 5.79 26.55
CA ALA A 2 -3.39 7.12 25.96
C ALA A 2 -4.76 7.50 25.39
N LYS A 3 -5.29 8.66 25.78
CA LYS A 3 -6.48 9.23 25.12
C LYS A 3 -6.12 9.44 23.65
N HIS A 4 -6.71 8.66 22.74
CA HIS A 4 -6.65 8.96 21.33
C HIS A 4 -7.29 10.34 21.12
N ALA A 5 -6.61 11.22 20.41
CA ALA A 5 -7.19 12.51 20.04
C ALA A 5 -8.44 12.23 19.19
N SER A 6 -9.55 12.91 19.49
CA SER A 6 -10.76 12.84 18.66
C SER A 6 -10.41 13.32 17.24
N ARG A 7 -10.83 12.55 16.23
CA ARG A 7 -10.69 12.89 14.81
C ARG A 7 -12.02 13.29 14.19
N GLU A 8 -12.92 13.77 15.02
CA GLU A 8 -14.24 14.22 14.60
C GLU A 8 -14.11 15.32 13.53
N GLY A 9 -14.79 15.14 12.40
CA GLY A 9 -14.73 16.06 11.27
C GLY A 9 -13.57 15.83 10.29
N LEU A 10 -12.54 15.05 10.65
CA LEU A 10 -11.44 14.69 9.74
C LEU A 10 -11.94 13.78 8.63
N THR A 11 -11.74 14.11 7.36
CA THR A 11 -12.16 13.30 6.21
C THR A 11 -10.95 12.62 5.55
N VAL A 12 -10.99 11.28 5.50
CA VAL A 12 -9.90 10.45 4.99
C VAL A 12 -10.37 9.59 3.83
N VAL A 13 -9.76 9.75 2.66
CA VAL A 13 -9.96 8.86 1.50
C VAL A 13 -8.90 7.77 1.52
N ILE A 14 -9.33 6.50 1.41
CA ILE A 14 -8.46 5.32 1.50
C ILE A 14 -8.68 4.43 0.28
N THR A 15 -7.67 4.32 -0.59
CA THR A 15 -7.70 3.35 -1.69
C THR A 15 -7.21 1.97 -1.23
N GLY A 16 -7.78 0.90 -1.79
CA GLY A 16 -7.47 -0.47 -1.37
C GLY A 16 -7.98 -0.80 0.03
N ALA A 17 -9.15 -0.25 0.41
CA ALA A 17 -9.72 -0.39 1.75
C ALA A 17 -10.32 -1.78 2.05
N SER A 18 -10.42 -2.70 1.07
CA SER A 18 -11.09 -3.98 1.24
C SER A 18 -10.31 -5.04 2.02
N SER A 19 -9.03 -4.81 2.34
CA SER A 19 -8.18 -5.70 3.15
C SER A 19 -6.89 -5.00 3.62
N GLY A 20 -6.07 -5.71 4.39
CA GLY A 20 -4.72 -5.29 4.78
C GLY A 20 -4.68 -3.93 5.48
N PHE A 21 -3.70 -3.11 5.10
CA PHE A 21 -3.50 -1.80 5.73
C PHE A 21 -4.70 -0.87 5.55
N GLY A 22 -5.31 -0.84 4.35
CA GLY A 22 -6.45 0.03 4.07
C GLY A 22 -7.64 -0.27 4.97
N LYS A 23 -7.99 -1.56 5.16
CA LYS A 23 -9.04 -2.00 6.10
C LYS A 23 -8.69 -1.60 7.55
N GLY A 24 -7.47 -1.90 7.99
CA GLY A 24 -7.06 -1.60 9.37
C GLY A 24 -6.97 -0.10 9.69
N VAL A 25 -6.52 0.72 8.73
CA VAL A 25 -6.52 2.20 8.87
C VAL A 25 -7.96 2.71 8.94
N ALA A 26 -8.85 2.24 8.06
CA ALA A 26 -10.25 2.65 8.05
C ALA A 26 -10.95 2.35 9.38
N GLN A 27 -10.80 1.13 9.91
CA GLN A 27 -11.37 0.73 11.18
C GLN A 27 -10.90 1.64 12.33
N LYS A 28 -9.57 1.84 12.45
CA LYS A 28 -9.03 2.65 13.53
C LYS A 28 -9.44 4.12 13.45
N LEU A 29 -9.42 4.70 12.24
CA LEU A 29 -9.82 6.09 12.07
C LEU A 29 -11.32 6.31 12.34
N SER A 30 -12.17 5.35 11.96
CA SER A 30 -13.60 5.43 12.26
C SER A 30 -13.88 5.29 13.76
N GLU A 31 -13.15 4.43 14.49
CA GLU A 31 -13.20 4.33 15.96
C GLU A 31 -12.81 5.64 16.65
N GLU A 32 -11.94 6.45 16.02
CA GLU A 32 -11.52 7.78 16.50
C GLU A 32 -12.46 8.92 16.04
N GLY A 33 -13.55 8.61 15.31
CA GLY A 33 -14.58 9.55 14.90
C GLY A 33 -14.36 10.21 13.54
N ALA A 34 -13.38 9.79 12.75
CA ALA A 34 -13.14 10.33 11.41
C ALA A 34 -14.20 9.91 10.39
N ASN A 35 -14.41 10.75 9.38
CA ASN A 35 -15.12 10.39 8.16
C ASN A 35 -14.19 9.56 7.27
N VAL A 36 -14.62 8.39 6.82
CA VAL A 36 -13.80 7.50 5.99
C VAL A 36 -14.48 7.20 4.66
N VAL A 37 -13.76 7.45 3.57
CA VAL A 37 -14.20 7.13 2.20
C VAL A 37 -13.40 5.94 1.72
N LEU A 38 -14.08 4.80 1.56
CA LEU A 38 -13.50 3.47 1.35
C LEU A 38 -13.56 3.11 -0.12
N ALA A 39 -12.40 3.02 -0.77
CA ALA A 39 -12.31 2.74 -2.20
C ALA A 39 -11.63 1.38 -2.47
N ALA A 40 -12.30 0.52 -3.24
CA ALA A 40 -11.73 -0.73 -3.76
C ALA A 40 -12.60 -1.29 -4.90
N ARG A 41 -12.07 -2.29 -5.62
CA ARG A 41 -12.82 -3.02 -6.67
C ARG A 41 -13.84 -4.01 -6.09
N ARG A 42 -13.65 -4.49 -4.85
CA ARG A 42 -14.50 -5.46 -4.14
C ARG A 42 -15.63 -4.73 -3.42
N THR A 43 -16.69 -4.40 -4.16
CA THR A 43 -17.82 -3.59 -3.69
C THR A 43 -18.43 -4.11 -2.39
N ALA A 44 -18.81 -5.38 -2.35
CA ALA A 44 -19.48 -5.97 -1.17
C ALA A 44 -18.63 -5.85 0.11
N LEU A 45 -17.29 -5.98 0.00
CA LEU A 45 -16.40 -5.90 1.15
C LEU A 45 -16.27 -4.47 1.70
N ILE A 46 -16.21 -3.46 0.83
CA ILE A 46 -16.14 -2.07 1.30
C ILE A 46 -17.48 -1.55 1.79
N GLU A 47 -18.60 -2.04 1.25
CA GLU A 47 -19.94 -1.75 1.78
C GLU A 47 -20.14 -2.35 3.17
N GLU A 48 -19.71 -3.59 3.38
CA GLU A 48 -19.71 -4.22 4.70
C GLU A 48 -18.82 -3.47 5.68
N LEU A 49 -17.61 -3.11 5.27
CA LEU A 49 -16.69 -2.31 6.09
C LEU A 49 -17.30 -0.94 6.42
N ALA A 50 -17.97 -0.28 5.46
CA ALA A 50 -18.63 1.00 5.72
C ALA A 50 -19.75 0.86 6.77
N ARG A 51 -20.55 -0.23 6.71
CA ARG A 51 -21.55 -0.51 7.75
C ARG A 51 -20.92 -0.69 9.13
N GLN A 52 -19.78 -1.41 9.21
CA GLN A 52 -19.04 -1.60 10.46
C GLN A 52 -18.44 -0.29 11.00
N CYS A 53 -17.93 0.57 10.11
CA CYS A 53 -17.39 1.90 10.45
C CYS A 53 -18.48 2.92 10.85
N GLY A 54 -19.74 2.65 10.55
CA GLY A 54 -20.87 3.49 10.98
C GLY A 54 -21.21 4.64 10.03
N PRO A 55 -22.00 5.64 10.48
CA PRO A 55 -22.62 6.65 9.63
C PRO A 55 -21.63 7.62 8.96
N ASN A 56 -20.42 7.71 9.47
CA ASN A 56 -19.35 8.55 8.95
C ASN A 56 -18.47 7.82 7.91
N ALA A 57 -18.93 6.66 7.41
CA ALA A 57 -18.24 5.91 6.37
C ALA A 57 -19.07 5.86 5.08
N VAL A 58 -18.37 5.89 3.94
CA VAL A 58 -18.97 5.68 2.62
C VAL A 58 -18.09 4.78 1.76
N ALA A 59 -18.70 3.83 1.08
CA ALA A 59 -18.04 2.92 0.14
C ALA A 59 -18.18 3.43 -1.29
N VAL A 60 -17.08 3.40 -2.06
CA VAL A 60 -17.05 3.80 -3.47
C VAL A 60 -16.32 2.73 -4.27
N THR A 61 -17.04 1.98 -5.10
CA THR A 61 -16.41 1.01 -6.01
C THR A 61 -15.46 1.72 -6.96
N THR A 62 -14.18 1.38 -6.91
CA THR A 62 -13.12 2.11 -7.59
C THR A 62 -12.05 1.16 -8.14
N ASP A 63 -11.82 1.20 -9.43
CA ASP A 63 -10.55 0.74 -10.03
C ASP A 63 -9.65 1.96 -10.17
N ILE A 64 -8.60 2.03 -9.35
CA ILE A 64 -7.70 3.20 -9.30
C ILE A 64 -6.98 3.48 -10.61
N SER A 65 -6.88 2.50 -11.51
CA SER A 65 -6.30 2.68 -12.86
C SER A 65 -7.23 3.38 -13.85
N LYS A 66 -8.47 3.68 -13.44
CA LYS A 66 -9.47 4.38 -14.24
C LYS A 66 -9.66 5.80 -13.72
N GLU A 67 -9.29 6.78 -14.53
CA GLU A 67 -9.40 8.21 -14.18
C GLU A 67 -10.82 8.58 -13.73
N GLY A 68 -11.86 8.14 -14.47
CA GLY A 68 -13.26 8.42 -14.12
C GLY A 68 -13.70 7.85 -12.77
N ASP A 69 -13.15 6.69 -12.38
CA ASP A 69 -13.42 6.11 -11.06
C ASP A 69 -12.78 6.95 -9.95
N MET A 70 -11.55 7.41 -10.18
CA MET A 70 -10.82 8.26 -9.23
C MET A 70 -11.45 9.65 -9.07
N GLN A 71 -11.93 10.23 -10.18
CA GLN A 71 -12.69 11.49 -10.11
C GLN A 71 -13.99 11.30 -9.32
N ARG A 72 -14.74 10.25 -9.60
CA ARG A 72 -15.98 9.91 -8.88
C ARG A 72 -15.73 9.67 -7.37
N LEU A 73 -14.59 9.08 -7.02
CA LEU A 73 -14.17 8.91 -5.62
C LEU A 73 -13.98 10.26 -4.92
N MET A 74 -13.26 11.20 -5.56
CA MET A 74 -13.08 12.56 -5.04
C MET A 74 -14.41 13.30 -4.92
N ASP A 75 -15.25 13.26 -5.96
CA ASP A 75 -16.56 13.94 -5.97
C ASP A 75 -17.49 13.41 -4.87
N THR A 76 -17.46 12.08 -4.62
CA THR A 76 -18.21 11.46 -3.54
C THR A 76 -17.73 11.95 -2.16
N ALA A 77 -16.40 12.01 -1.96
CA ALA A 77 -15.83 12.51 -0.71
C ALA A 77 -16.26 13.95 -0.43
N LEU A 78 -16.14 14.83 -1.44
CA LEU A 78 -16.50 16.24 -1.32
C LEU A 78 -18.01 16.45 -1.15
N SER A 79 -18.85 15.73 -1.90
CA SER A 79 -20.31 15.87 -1.77
C SER A 79 -20.82 15.37 -0.42
N ARG A 80 -20.18 14.37 0.17
CA ARG A 80 -20.60 13.76 1.45
C ARG A 80 -20.08 14.51 2.67
N PHE A 81 -18.84 15.03 2.61
CA PHE A 81 -18.14 15.56 3.78
C PHE A 81 -17.61 16.99 3.59
N GLY A 82 -17.71 17.57 2.38
CA GLY A 82 -17.33 18.95 2.08
C GLY A 82 -15.84 19.21 1.88
N GLN A 83 -14.98 18.33 2.42
CA GLN A 83 -13.52 18.46 2.36
C GLN A 83 -12.83 17.08 2.33
N VAL A 84 -11.55 17.07 2.01
CA VAL A 84 -10.66 15.90 2.13
C VAL A 84 -9.40 16.35 2.86
N ASP A 85 -9.19 15.88 4.09
CA ASP A 85 -8.02 16.24 4.89
C ASP A 85 -6.85 15.31 4.64
N VAL A 86 -7.13 14.02 4.38
CA VAL A 86 -6.12 13.01 4.12
C VAL A 86 -6.50 12.20 2.89
N TRP A 87 -5.53 12.03 1.99
CA TRP A 87 -5.65 11.09 0.87
C TRP A 87 -4.59 10.00 1.00
N PHE A 88 -5.03 8.76 1.20
CA PHE A 88 -4.14 7.62 1.35
C PHE A 88 -4.18 6.74 0.11
N ASN A 89 -3.17 6.88 -0.77
CA ASN A 89 -2.91 5.99 -1.89
C ASN A 89 -2.27 4.70 -1.37
N ASN A 90 -3.10 3.72 -1.04
CA ASN A 90 -2.66 2.44 -0.49
C ASN A 90 -2.85 1.27 -1.46
N ALA A 91 -3.84 1.33 -2.35
CA ALA A 91 -4.07 0.27 -3.33
C ALA A 91 -2.82 -0.03 -4.16
N GLY A 92 -2.50 -1.32 -4.30
CA GLY A 92 -1.36 -1.75 -5.09
C GLY A 92 -1.21 -3.27 -5.08
N LEU A 93 -0.63 -3.79 -6.14
CA LEU A 93 -0.38 -5.22 -6.35
C LEU A 93 1.10 -5.46 -6.66
N GLY A 94 1.48 -6.71 -6.77
CA GLY A 94 2.84 -7.10 -7.14
C GLY A 94 2.84 -8.25 -8.14
N ILE A 95 3.99 -8.43 -8.78
CA ILE A 95 4.30 -9.57 -9.63
C ILE A 95 5.61 -10.16 -9.11
N LEU A 96 5.66 -11.47 -8.91
CA LEU A 96 6.87 -12.22 -8.65
C LEU A 96 7.07 -13.29 -9.74
N GLY A 97 8.29 -13.39 -10.26
CA GLY A 97 8.69 -14.34 -11.29
C GLY A 97 9.73 -13.76 -12.24
N SER A 98 10.15 -14.54 -13.23
CA SER A 98 11.07 -14.11 -14.27
C SER A 98 10.42 -12.95 -15.08
N PHE A 99 11.17 -11.87 -15.26
CA PHE A 99 10.68 -10.71 -16.01
C PHE A 99 10.36 -11.07 -17.47
N THR A 100 11.18 -11.92 -18.08
CA THR A 100 11.01 -12.35 -19.48
C THR A 100 9.84 -13.31 -19.67
N ASP A 101 9.44 -14.04 -18.63
CA ASP A 101 8.36 -15.02 -18.68
C ASP A 101 7.00 -14.42 -18.24
N THR A 102 7.03 -13.21 -17.69
CA THR A 102 5.82 -12.47 -17.30
C THR A 102 5.16 -11.87 -18.55
N PRO A 103 3.85 -12.14 -18.80
CA PRO A 103 3.15 -11.56 -19.93
C PRO A 103 3.16 -10.02 -19.94
N LEU A 104 3.45 -9.40 -21.07
CA LEU A 104 3.49 -7.93 -21.19
C LEU A 104 2.20 -7.24 -20.75
N LYS A 105 1.03 -7.86 -21.02
CA LYS A 105 -0.27 -7.34 -20.55
C LYS A 105 -0.34 -7.21 -19.03
N ASP A 106 0.34 -8.11 -18.29
CA ASP A 106 0.34 -8.11 -16.83
C ASP A 106 1.36 -7.13 -16.26
N LEU A 107 2.50 -6.96 -16.94
CA LEU A 107 3.45 -5.88 -16.64
C LEU A 107 2.80 -4.51 -16.81
N ASN A 108 2.11 -4.28 -17.94
CA ASN A 108 1.38 -3.04 -18.19
C ASN A 108 0.30 -2.81 -17.14
N ARG A 109 -0.51 -3.86 -16.83
CA ARG A 109 -1.56 -3.76 -15.82
C ARG A 109 -1.03 -3.41 -14.43
N LEU A 110 0.13 -3.94 -14.06
CA LEU A 110 0.79 -3.57 -12.80
C LEU A 110 1.17 -2.09 -12.77
N VAL A 111 1.71 -1.55 -13.86
CA VAL A 111 2.05 -0.12 -13.99
C VAL A 111 0.78 0.73 -13.91
N ASP A 112 -0.29 0.35 -14.61
CA ASP A 112 -1.57 1.06 -14.57
C ASP A 112 -2.14 1.14 -13.15
N ILE A 113 -2.08 0.04 -12.40
CA ILE A 113 -2.56 0.01 -11.03
C ILE A 113 -1.63 0.80 -10.10
N ASN A 114 -0.36 0.41 -10.02
CA ASN A 114 0.53 0.94 -8.99
C ASN A 114 0.98 2.37 -9.26
N MET A 115 1.33 2.68 -10.52
CA MET A 115 1.92 3.97 -10.86
C MET A 115 0.86 4.96 -11.34
N ILE A 116 0.12 4.63 -12.40
CA ILE A 116 -0.89 5.54 -12.97
C ILE A 116 -2.01 5.81 -11.96
N GLY A 117 -2.52 4.76 -11.29
CA GLY A 117 -3.55 4.92 -10.25
C GLY A 117 -3.09 5.78 -9.08
N THR A 118 -1.83 5.63 -8.63
CA THR A 118 -1.27 6.51 -7.59
C THR A 118 -1.09 7.95 -8.11
N MET A 119 -0.72 8.14 -9.37
CA MET A 119 -0.64 9.47 -10.00
C MET A 119 -2.01 10.17 -10.04
N TYR A 120 -3.08 9.46 -10.43
CA TYR A 120 -4.43 10.02 -10.42
C TYR A 120 -4.84 10.47 -9.02
N GLY A 121 -4.70 9.59 -8.01
CA GLY A 121 -5.03 9.94 -6.63
C GLY A 121 -4.22 11.11 -6.09
N THR A 122 -2.91 11.12 -6.36
CA THR A 122 -2.00 12.20 -5.99
C THR A 122 -2.40 13.53 -6.64
N HIS A 123 -2.67 13.53 -7.95
CA HIS A 123 -3.08 14.72 -8.68
C HIS A 123 -4.39 15.32 -8.14
N LEU A 124 -5.41 14.49 -7.96
CA LEU A 124 -6.71 14.92 -7.44
C LEU A 124 -6.59 15.47 -6.01
N ALA A 125 -5.85 14.76 -5.16
CA ALA A 125 -5.63 15.17 -3.78
C ALA A 125 -4.91 16.53 -3.71
N LEU A 126 -3.79 16.68 -4.40
CA LEU A 126 -3.01 17.92 -4.36
C LEU A 126 -3.78 19.13 -4.96
N ARG A 127 -4.55 18.93 -6.03
CA ARG A 127 -5.45 19.98 -6.55
C ARG A 127 -6.47 20.41 -5.50
N GLN A 128 -7.08 19.46 -4.79
CA GLN A 128 -8.04 19.76 -3.74
C GLN A 128 -7.35 20.42 -2.55
N PHE A 129 -6.19 19.95 -2.13
CA PHE A 129 -5.43 20.54 -1.01
C PHE A 129 -4.98 21.96 -1.31
N LYS A 130 -4.51 22.26 -2.54
CA LYS A 130 -4.20 23.63 -2.96
C LYS A 130 -5.43 24.54 -2.91
N LYS A 131 -6.62 24.03 -3.28
CA LYS A 131 -7.88 24.80 -3.24
C LYS A 131 -8.35 25.10 -1.81
N GLN A 132 -8.19 24.15 -0.88
CA GLN A 132 -8.63 24.30 0.52
C GLN A 132 -7.54 24.84 1.45
N GLY A 133 -6.27 24.88 1.01
CA GLY A 133 -5.14 25.44 1.74
C GLY A 133 -4.41 24.46 2.66
N HIS A 134 -4.88 23.23 2.83
CA HIS A 134 -4.29 22.21 3.72
C HIS A 134 -4.56 20.79 3.21
N GLY A 135 -3.81 19.82 3.73
CA GLY A 135 -4.06 18.39 3.53
C GLY A 135 -2.81 17.52 3.66
N THR A 136 -3.02 16.25 3.88
CA THR A 136 -1.94 15.25 3.96
C THR A 136 -2.12 14.16 2.92
N LEU A 137 -1.18 14.07 1.99
CA LEU A 137 -1.06 12.97 1.03
C LEU A 137 -0.15 11.89 1.61
N ILE A 138 -0.61 10.66 1.64
CA ILE A 138 0.20 9.51 2.04
C ILE A 138 0.26 8.52 0.87
N ASN A 139 1.46 8.28 0.33
CA ASN A 139 1.69 7.32 -0.73
C ASN A 139 2.35 6.06 -0.19
N MET A 140 1.69 4.91 -0.37
CA MET A 140 2.24 3.61 0.01
C MET A 140 3.28 3.15 -1.01
N SER A 141 4.54 3.20 -0.62
CA SER A 141 5.66 2.62 -1.36
C SER A 141 6.03 1.25 -0.78
N SER A 142 7.30 0.94 -0.67
CA SER A 142 7.84 -0.30 -0.12
C SER A 142 9.34 -0.12 0.11
N PHE A 143 9.96 -0.94 0.97
CA PHE A 143 11.43 -1.00 1.08
C PHE A 143 12.10 -1.32 -0.27
N VAL A 144 11.39 -2.03 -1.18
CA VAL A 144 11.92 -2.34 -2.52
C VAL A 144 12.02 -1.12 -3.43
N SER A 145 11.50 0.03 -3.04
CA SER A 145 11.74 1.31 -3.72
C SER A 145 13.12 1.92 -3.42
N LYS A 146 13.86 1.32 -2.50
CA LYS A 146 15.23 1.70 -2.11
C LYS A 146 16.21 0.54 -2.31
N VAL A 147 15.73 -0.71 -2.25
CA VAL A 147 16.53 -1.93 -2.42
C VAL A 147 15.89 -2.79 -3.51
N PRO A 148 16.46 -2.89 -4.72
CA PRO A 148 15.88 -3.65 -5.83
C PRO A 148 15.64 -5.12 -5.47
N LEU A 149 14.48 -5.64 -5.90
CA LEU A 149 14.08 -7.02 -5.64
C LEU A 149 14.24 -7.87 -6.92
N PRO A 150 15.17 -8.83 -6.97
CA PRO A 150 15.23 -9.82 -8.04
C PRO A 150 13.89 -10.57 -8.15
N PHE A 151 13.51 -11.00 -9.36
CA PHE A 151 12.21 -11.63 -9.65
C PHE A 151 10.98 -10.76 -9.31
N GLY A 152 11.17 -9.54 -8.86
CA GLY A 152 10.15 -8.52 -8.61
C GLY A 152 10.44 -7.21 -9.33
N ALA A 153 11.18 -7.23 -10.44
CA ALA A 153 11.69 -6.03 -11.13
C ALA A 153 10.58 -5.05 -11.53
N ALA A 154 9.46 -5.53 -12.08
CA ALA A 154 8.34 -4.67 -12.46
C ALA A 154 7.71 -3.98 -11.24
N TYR A 155 7.50 -4.72 -10.15
CA TYR A 155 7.00 -4.17 -8.90
C TYR A 155 7.98 -3.14 -8.32
N THR A 156 9.26 -3.47 -8.28
CA THR A 156 10.36 -2.56 -7.87
C THR A 156 10.29 -1.26 -8.67
N ALA A 157 10.21 -1.32 -9.99
CA ALA A 157 10.12 -0.14 -10.86
C ALA A 157 8.94 0.76 -10.50
N THR A 158 7.74 0.19 -10.23
CA THR A 158 6.58 0.99 -9.83
C THR A 158 6.79 1.68 -8.47
N LYS A 159 7.46 1.02 -7.51
CA LYS A 159 7.70 1.59 -6.17
C LYS A 159 8.82 2.64 -6.17
N PHE A 160 9.86 2.47 -6.97
CA PHE A 160 10.84 3.53 -7.25
C PHE A 160 10.18 4.75 -7.89
N GLY A 161 9.31 4.54 -8.89
CA GLY A 161 8.56 5.61 -9.54
C GLY A 161 7.68 6.41 -8.56
N ILE A 162 6.95 5.72 -7.67
CA ILE A 162 6.14 6.37 -6.61
C ILE A 162 7.05 7.22 -5.70
N THR A 163 8.18 6.67 -5.26
CA THR A 163 9.10 7.39 -4.35
C THR A 163 9.71 8.60 -5.03
N GLY A 164 10.17 8.48 -6.28
CA GLY A 164 10.70 9.61 -7.05
C GLY A 164 9.67 10.70 -7.29
N MET A 165 8.47 10.33 -7.73
CA MET A 165 7.35 11.28 -7.92
C MET A 165 7.03 12.00 -6.60
N THR A 166 6.90 11.27 -5.50
CA THR A 166 6.54 11.86 -4.21
C THR A 166 7.60 12.83 -3.71
N GLY A 167 8.89 12.49 -3.89
CA GLY A 167 10.00 13.38 -3.54
C GLY A 167 10.01 14.69 -4.34
N GLY A 168 9.78 14.62 -5.67
CA GLY A 168 9.66 15.80 -6.51
C GLY A 168 8.51 16.70 -6.08
N LEU A 169 7.32 16.13 -5.85
CA LEU A 169 6.14 16.88 -5.41
C LEU A 169 6.31 17.51 -4.02
N TYR A 170 7.04 16.83 -3.12
CA TYR A 170 7.35 17.41 -1.81
C TYR A 170 8.15 18.73 -1.93
N GLU A 171 9.16 18.75 -2.81
CA GLU A 171 9.92 19.97 -3.07
C GLU A 171 9.10 21.04 -3.82
N GLU A 172 8.23 20.63 -4.77
CA GLU A 172 7.31 21.57 -5.45
C GLU A 172 6.42 22.28 -4.43
N MET A 173 5.79 21.57 -3.47
CA MET A 173 4.92 22.20 -2.48
C MET A 173 5.68 23.17 -1.58
N LYS A 174 6.94 22.87 -1.24
CA LYS A 174 7.81 23.79 -0.49
C LYS A 174 8.12 25.05 -1.26
N LEU A 175 8.49 24.92 -2.55
CA LEU A 175 8.83 26.04 -3.43
C LEU A 175 7.61 26.94 -3.68
N ASP A 176 6.42 26.34 -3.83
CA ASP A 176 5.15 27.05 -3.99
C ASP A 176 4.63 27.70 -2.68
N GLY A 177 5.29 27.47 -1.55
CA GLY A 177 4.93 28.04 -0.26
C GLY A 177 3.74 27.38 0.46
N HIS A 178 3.32 26.19 0.02
CA HIS A 178 2.20 25.43 0.63
C HIS A 178 2.64 24.69 1.90
N ARG A 179 2.77 25.40 3.02
CA ARG A 179 3.32 24.87 4.28
C ARG A 179 2.40 23.87 4.99
N ASP A 180 1.09 23.98 4.77
CA ASP A 180 0.06 23.14 5.40
C ASP A 180 -0.38 21.96 4.48
N ILE A 181 0.31 21.76 3.34
CA ILE A 181 0.16 20.59 2.49
C ILE A 181 1.34 19.67 2.73
N HIS A 182 1.05 18.50 3.29
CA HIS A 182 2.07 17.52 3.64
C HIS A 182 2.05 16.33 2.68
N ILE A 183 3.22 15.88 2.27
CA ILE A 183 3.39 14.72 1.39
C ILE A 183 4.28 13.70 2.08
N CYS A 184 3.77 12.48 2.24
CA CYS A 184 4.42 11.40 2.96
C CYS A 184 4.58 10.16 2.07
N THR A 185 5.78 9.56 2.09
CA THR A 185 6.02 8.24 1.50
C THR A 185 6.29 7.23 2.61
N VAL A 186 5.64 6.08 2.55
CA VAL A 186 5.80 5.01 3.55
C VAL A 186 6.43 3.79 2.91
N HIS A 187 7.52 3.28 3.49
CA HIS A 187 8.30 2.15 2.99
C HIS A 187 8.23 0.96 3.97
N PRO A 188 7.16 0.16 3.96
CA PRO A 188 7.08 -1.01 4.82
C PRO A 188 8.03 -2.12 4.36
N TRP A 189 8.53 -2.88 5.33
CA TRP A 189 9.08 -4.22 5.12
C TRP A 189 7.96 -5.19 4.74
N VAL A 190 8.31 -6.40 4.29
CA VAL A 190 7.34 -7.47 4.07
C VAL A 190 6.47 -7.62 5.32
N THR A 191 5.18 -7.48 5.16
CA THR A 191 4.21 -7.42 6.26
C THR A 191 3.13 -8.48 6.09
N ASP A 192 2.70 -9.06 7.21
CA ASP A 192 1.66 -10.10 7.27
C ASP A 192 0.28 -9.55 6.90
N THR A 193 0.06 -9.36 5.62
CA THR A 193 -1.24 -8.96 5.06
C THR A 193 -1.66 -9.92 3.96
N PRO A 194 -2.95 -9.97 3.58
CA PRO A 194 -3.43 -10.79 2.47
C PRO A 194 -2.83 -10.41 1.10
N TRP A 195 -2.04 -9.35 1.02
CA TRP A 195 -1.43 -8.87 -0.21
C TRP A 195 -0.67 -9.97 -0.98
N VAL A 196 -0.03 -10.91 -0.27
CA VAL A 196 0.68 -12.04 -0.89
C VAL A 196 -0.26 -12.98 -1.64
N GLU A 197 -1.51 -13.15 -1.16
CA GLU A 197 -2.53 -13.98 -1.79
C GLU A 197 -3.06 -13.39 -3.10
N HIS A 198 -2.87 -12.08 -3.25
CA HIS A 198 -3.29 -11.30 -4.43
C HIS A 198 -2.19 -11.12 -5.47
N LEU A 199 -0.93 -11.51 -5.19
CA LEU A 199 0.18 -11.37 -6.12
C LEU A 199 -0.05 -12.16 -7.41
N ALA A 200 0.40 -11.60 -8.52
CA ALA A 200 0.66 -12.38 -9.71
C ALA A 200 1.95 -13.19 -9.50
N ASN A 201 1.90 -14.45 -9.86
CA ASN A 201 2.99 -15.39 -9.64
C ASN A 201 3.40 -16.06 -10.95
N TYR A 202 4.61 -15.78 -11.39
CA TYR A 202 5.25 -16.35 -12.58
C TYR A 202 6.58 -17.01 -12.21
N SER A 203 6.71 -17.44 -10.94
CA SER A 203 7.93 -18.10 -10.45
C SER A 203 7.95 -19.62 -10.65
N GLY A 204 6.80 -20.23 -10.98
CA GLY A 204 6.63 -21.69 -11.03
C GLY A 204 6.54 -22.36 -9.65
N HIS A 205 6.60 -21.60 -8.55
CA HIS A 205 6.58 -22.10 -7.18
C HIS A 205 5.64 -21.28 -6.30
N GLU A 206 5.24 -21.84 -5.16
CA GLU A 206 4.48 -21.07 -4.16
C GLU A 206 5.29 -19.89 -3.62
N ILE A 207 4.62 -18.76 -3.41
CA ILE A 207 5.26 -17.57 -2.84
C ILE A 207 5.31 -17.73 -1.32
N VAL A 208 6.51 -17.95 -0.80
CA VAL A 208 6.79 -18.00 0.64
C VAL A 208 7.69 -16.82 0.98
N LEU A 209 7.18 -15.85 1.69
CA LEU A 209 7.93 -14.68 2.13
C LEU A 209 8.15 -14.72 3.64
N GLY A 210 9.33 -14.31 4.08
CA GLY A 210 9.64 -14.18 5.50
C GLY A 210 11.05 -13.62 5.72
N PRO A 211 11.34 -13.11 6.91
CA PRO A 211 10.47 -12.86 8.06
C PRO A 211 9.56 -11.64 7.84
N VAL A 212 8.30 -11.73 8.26
CA VAL A 212 7.28 -10.68 8.08
C VAL A 212 7.05 -9.86 9.35
N ASP A 213 6.68 -8.59 9.19
CA ASP A 213 6.26 -7.71 10.28
C ASP A 213 4.73 -7.81 10.51
N ALA A 214 4.25 -7.34 11.67
CA ALA A 214 2.83 -7.26 11.96
C ALA A 214 2.20 -6.04 11.28
N PRO A 215 0.96 -6.15 10.72
CA PRO A 215 0.31 -5.04 10.03
C PRO A 215 0.02 -3.84 10.95
N GLU A 216 -0.24 -4.06 12.23
CA GLU A 216 -0.54 -3.02 13.21
C GLU A 216 0.58 -1.97 13.32
N LYS A 217 1.83 -2.39 13.11
CA LYS A 217 3.00 -1.50 13.12
C LYS A 217 2.95 -0.48 11.98
N VAL A 218 2.60 -0.93 10.78
CA VAL A 218 2.46 -0.06 9.61
C VAL A 218 1.24 0.84 9.76
N ILE A 219 0.10 0.27 10.18
CA ILE A 219 -1.16 1.00 10.43
C ILE A 219 -0.93 2.12 11.45
N GLY A 220 -0.27 1.83 12.57
CA GLY A 220 0.05 2.84 13.59
C GLY A 220 0.93 3.98 13.07
N ILE A 221 1.88 3.69 12.19
CA ILE A 221 2.71 4.73 11.54
C ILE A 221 1.86 5.58 10.60
N ILE A 222 1.02 4.98 9.75
CA ILE A 222 0.15 5.72 8.82
C ILE A 222 -0.76 6.70 9.59
N ILE A 223 -1.38 6.24 10.66
CA ILE A 223 -2.23 7.08 11.52
C ILE A 223 -1.41 8.18 12.17
N GLY A 224 -0.22 7.87 12.67
CA GLY A 224 0.68 8.87 13.27
C GLY A 224 1.18 9.94 12.28
N LEU A 225 1.23 9.65 10.98
CA LEU A 225 1.58 10.63 9.93
C LEU A 225 0.50 11.69 9.73
N ILE A 226 -0.75 11.42 10.10
CA ILE A 226 -1.82 12.41 10.09
C ILE A 226 -1.54 13.52 11.10
N ASP A 227 -1.04 13.17 12.29
CA ASP A 227 -0.73 14.12 13.37
C ASP A 227 0.65 14.76 13.24
N ARG A 228 1.60 13.98 12.73
CA ARG A 228 3.02 14.38 12.61
C ARG A 228 3.56 13.94 11.26
N PRO A 229 3.25 14.68 10.19
CA PRO A 229 3.69 14.36 8.83
C PRO A 229 5.21 14.27 8.74
N LYS A 230 5.69 13.27 7.99
CA LYS A 230 7.11 13.09 7.64
C LYS A 230 7.20 12.70 6.18
N ALA A 231 8.10 13.34 5.43
CA ALA A 231 8.20 13.17 3.99
C ALA A 231 8.54 11.72 3.56
N ASP A 232 9.44 11.07 4.30
CA ASP A 232 9.93 9.72 3.98
C ASP A 232 10.03 8.87 5.26
N VAL A 233 9.42 7.68 5.27
CA VAL A 233 9.33 6.83 6.46
C VAL A 233 9.60 5.36 6.16
N ASP A 234 10.78 4.89 6.52
CA ASP A 234 11.09 3.46 6.57
C ASP A 234 10.46 2.82 7.81
N VAL A 235 9.59 1.82 7.59
CA VAL A 235 8.84 1.18 8.66
C VAL A 235 9.65 0.12 9.37
N GLY A 236 10.11 0.43 10.57
CA GLY A 236 10.76 -0.51 11.45
C GLY A 236 12.23 -0.76 11.16
N PHE A 237 12.84 -1.57 12.04
CA PHE A 237 14.27 -1.84 11.98
C PHE A 237 14.71 -2.60 10.73
N LYS A 238 13.90 -3.58 10.26
CA LYS A 238 14.27 -4.42 9.10
C LYS A 238 14.37 -3.60 7.82
N SER A 239 13.38 -2.71 7.55
CA SER A 239 13.43 -1.82 6.40
C SER A 239 14.65 -0.90 6.47
N LYS A 240 14.86 -0.23 7.60
CA LYS A 240 16.01 0.65 7.82
C LYS A 240 17.35 -0.06 7.65
N ALA A 241 17.48 -1.26 8.22
CA ALA A 241 18.72 -2.05 8.12
C ALA A 241 18.98 -2.51 6.70
N ALA A 242 17.95 -2.94 5.95
CA ALA A 242 18.09 -3.34 4.56
C ALA A 242 18.54 -2.16 3.68
N VAL A 243 17.94 -0.99 3.85
CA VAL A 243 18.30 0.24 3.12
C VAL A 243 19.72 0.66 3.45
N ALA A 244 20.09 0.77 4.73
CA ALA A 244 21.46 1.15 5.14
C ALA A 244 22.52 0.16 4.67
N SER A 245 22.22 -1.15 4.68
CA SER A 245 23.12 -2.18 4.16
C SER A 245 23.31 -2.05 2.65
N PHE A 246 22.24 -1.75 1.91
CA PHE A 246 22.28 -1.54 0.46
C PHE A 246 23.07 -0.26 0.11
N GLU A 247 22.87 0.83 0.81
CA GLU A 247 23.63 2.08 0.62
C GLU A 247 25.14 1.89 0.87
N GLY A 248 25.48 1.08 1.87
CA GLY A 248 26.89 0.81 2.21
C GLY A 248 27.59 -0.21 1.31
N MET A 249 26.88 -1.27 0.87
CA MET A 249 27.44 -2.39 0.12
C MET A 249 26.45 -2.93 -0.93
N PRO A 250 26.08 -2.15 -1.96
CA PRO A 250 24.99 -2.50 -2.88
C PRO A 250 25.21 -3.84 -3.57
N GLN A 251 26.38 -4.11 -4.12
CA GLN A 251 26.69 -5.34 -4.86
C GLN A 251 26.60 -6.60 -3.99
N VAL A 252 27.03 -6.50 -2.73
CA VAL A 252 26.96 -7.63 -1.78
C VAL A 252 25.50 -7.93 -1.40
N VAL A 253 24.73 -6.88 -1.12
CA VAL A 253 23.32 -7.02 -0.75
C VAL A 253 22.50 -7.54 -1.92
N GLU A 254 22.71 -7.07 -3.14
CA GLU A 254 22.05 -7.59 -4.35
C GLU A 254 22.35 -9.08 -4.56
N TYR A 255 23.63 -9.47 -4.44
CA TYR A 255 24.03 -10.86 -4.59
C TYR A 255 23.39 -11.78 -3.55
N LEU A 256 23.42 -11.37 -2.26
CA LEU A 256 22.86 -12.15 -1.16
C LEU A 256 21.33 -12.25 -1.26
N ASN A 257 20.66 -11.13 -1.55
CA ASN A 257 19.21 -11.09 -1.74
C ASN A 257 18.78 -11.98 -2.92
N GLY A 258 19.50 -11.89 -4.04
CA GLY A 258 19.23 -12.70 -5.22
C GLY A 258 19.34 -14.21 -4.93
N ARG A 259 20.44 -14.64 -4.27
CA ARG A 259 20.63 -16.05 -3.90
C ARG A 259 19.61 -16.52 -2.86
N SER A 260 19.32 -15.70 -1.86
CA SER A 260 18.34 -16.03 -0.81
C SER A 260 16.94 -16.21 -1.41
N LEU A 261 16.50 -15.28 -2.25
CA LEU A 261 15.19 -15.37 -2.89
C LEU A 261 15.09 -16.55 -3.85
N LEU A 262 16.13 -16.78 -4.67
CA LEU A 262 16.19 -17.95 -5.56
C LEU A 262 16.14 -19.26 -4.77
N GLY A 263 16.86 -19.33 -3.64
CA GLY A 263 16.82 -20.48 -2.73
C GLY A 263 15.43 -20.71 -2.14
N MET A 264 14.77 -19.66 -1.67
CA MET A 264 13.39 -19.73 -1.16
C MET A 264 12.40 -20.20 -2.23
N LEU A 265 12.47 -19.64 -3.44
CA LEU A 265 11.60 -20.05 -4.55
C LEU A 265 11.81 -21.53 -4.90
N ARG A 266 13.05 -21.99 -5.06
CA ARG A 266 13.35 -23.39 -5.43
C ARG A 266 13.02 -24.41 -4.34
N SER A 267 12.96 -24.00 -3.08
CA SER A 267 12.59 -24.87 -1.95
C SER A 267 11.09 -24.91 -1.68
N ALA A 268 10.31 -24.01 -2.29
CA ALA A 268 8.86 -23.99 -2.17
C ALA A 268 8.22 -25.03 -3.12
N PRO A 269 7.02 -25.56 -2.80
CA PRO A 269 6.27 -26.42 -3.70
C PRO A 269 6.07 -25.79 -5.07
N GLU A 270 5.94 -26.60 -6.12
CA GLU A 270 5.58 -26.14 -7.45
C GLU A 270 4.16 -25.51 -7.44
N ALA A 271 3.99 -24.46 -8.18
CA ALA A 271 2.70 -23.79 -8.35
C ALA A 271 2.53 -23.29 -9.78
N ALA A 272 1.31 -23.36 -10.28
CA ALA A 272 0.98 -22.85 -11.60
C ALA A 272 1.11 -21.32 -11.66
N ASN A 273 1.48 -20.80 -12.82
CA ASN A 273 1.50 -19.37 -13.09
C ASN A 273 0.10 -18.76 -12.95
N SER A 274 0.02 -17.58 -12.36
CA SER A 274 -1.25 -16.89 -12.10
C SER A 274 -1.10 -15.39 -12.21
N ALA A 275 -2.07 -14.72 -12.83
CA ALA A 275 -2.17 -13.27 -12.85
C ALA A 275 -2.62 -12.67 -11.50
N GLY A 276 -2.88 -13.50 -10.50
CA GLY A 276 -3.35 -13.03 -9.19
C GLY A 276 -4.59 -12.16 -9.30
N SER A 277 -4.56 -11.03 -8.62
CA SER A 277 -5.66 -10.03 -8.65
C SER A 277 -5.42 -8.86 -9.61
N LEU A 278 -4.52 -8.97 -10.57
CA LEU A 278 -4.22 -7.88 -11.52
C LEU A 278 -5.48 -7.44 -12.29
N HIS A 279 -6.17 -8.36 -12.92
CA HIS A 279 -7.31 -8.08 -13.79
C HIS A 279 -8.64 -8.19 -13.05
N GLN A 280 -8.82 -9.24 -12.27
CA GLN A 280 -10.02 -9.47 -11.48
C GLN A 280 -9.66 -9.61 -10.00
N PRO A 281 -10.41 -8.98 -9.09
CA PRO A 281 -10.18 -9.19 -7.66
C PRO A 281 -10.52 -10.64 -7.28
N LYS A 282 -9.79 -11.20 -6.31
CA LYS A 282 -10.12 -12.48 -5.69
C LYS A 282 -11.04 -12.25 -4.50
N ASP A 283 -11.87 -13.23 -4.20
CA ASP A 283 -12.80 -13.17 -3.05
C ASP A 283 -12.10 -13.44 -1.71
N GLU A 284 -10.98 -14.18 -1.74
CA GLU A 284 -10.17 -14.46 -0.55
C GLU A 284 -9.34 -13.25 -0.11
N GLY A 285 -8.65 -13.39 1.02
CA GLY A 285 -7.73 -12.37 1.53
C GLY A 285 -8.44 -11.08 1.90
N THR A 286 -9.43 -11.17 2.79
CA THR A 286 -10.31 -10.06 3.16
C THR A 286 -9.94 -9.40 4.49
N GLU A 287 -9.05 -10.03 5.28
CA GLU A 287 -8.71 -9.58 6.62
C GLU A 287 -7.59 -8.52 6.63
N VAL A 288 -7.27 -8.00 7.81
CA VAL A 288 -6.12 -7.12 8.03
C VAL A 288 -4.82 -7.92 7.99
N SER A 289 -4.80 -9.09 8.66
CA SER A 289 -3.65 -10.01 8.67
C SER A 289 -3.81 -11.14 7.63
N GLY A 290 -2.72 -11.53 6.97
CA GLY A 290 -2.64 -12.69 6.07
C GLY A 290 -2.34 -14.01 6.78
N GLU A 291 -2.23 -14.03 8.11
CA GLU A 291 -1.89 -15.18 8.95
C GLU A 291 -0.54 -15.87 8.62
N MET A 292 0.32 -15.20 7.82
CA MET A 292 1.65 -15.74 7.46
C MET A 292 2.52 -15.98 8.71
N ARG A 293 2.44 -15.08 9.70
CA ARG A 293 3.20 -15.21 10.95
C ARG A 293 2.80 -16.46 11.73
N LYS A 294 1.51 -16.76 11.78
CA LYS A 294 1.00 -17.98 12.42
C LYS A 294 1.47 -19.22 11.67
N ARG A 295 1.39 -19.22 10.33
CA ARG A 295 1.86 -20.31 9.46
C ARG A 295 3.36 -20.56 9.59
N LEU A 296 4.18 -19.50 9.62
CA LEU A 296 5.63 -19.58 9.82
C LEU A 296 5.98 -20.10 11.21
N LYS A 297 5.27 -19.66 12.26
CA LYS A 297 5.48 -20.14 13.63
C LYS A 297 5.18 -21.64 13.74
N LYS A 298 4.06 -22.12 13.20
CA LYS A 298 3.73 -23.57 13.18
C LYS A 298 4.81 -24.40 12.49
N LYS A 299 5.33 -23.94 11.34
CA LYS A 299 6.45 -24.63 10.65
C LYS A 299 7.72 -24.74 11.50
N LEU A 300 8.01 -23.71 12.32
CA LEU A 300 9.22 -23.68 13.17
C LEU A 300 9.05 -24.49 14.47
N THR A 301 7.84 -24.56 15.03
CA THR A 301 7.56 -25.30 16.29
C THR A 301 7.20 -26.76 16.06
N GLY A 302 7.00 -27.19 14.83
CA GLY A 302 6.60 -28.59 14.53
C GLY A 302 5.17 -28.94 14.98
N ASP A 303 4.38 -27.97 15.41
CA ASP A 303 2.97 -28.15 15.75
C ASP A 303 2.15 -28.42 14.47
N LYS A 304 1.52 -29.59 14.41
CA LYS A 304 0.59 -29.99 13.34
C LYS A 304 -0.75 -29.25 13.43
#